data_0a64919e9ceb865d6a6f7fdd8ce8fbe1
#
_entry.id   0a64919e9ceb865d6a6f7fdd8ce8fbe1
#
_cell.length_a   1.000
_cell.length_b   1.000
_cell.length_c   1.000
_cell.angle_alpha   90.00
_cell.angle_beta   90.00
_cell.angle_gamma   90.00
#
_symmetry.space_group_name_H-M   'P 1'
#
loop_
_entity.id
_entity.type
_entity.pdbx_description
1 polymer ?
#
loop_
_entity_poly.entity_id
_entity_poly.type
_entity_poly.pdbx_seq_one_letter_code
_entity_poly.pdbx_strand_id
1 'polypeptide(L)'
;GELKMNKNELMKNMSQAYLLLSEKRKEEFSRILNRLLAVNFICGGRKRDREDYYFISENEQLFKDFLMMLDYDFHLYKADRVIYIHNLNNYNHLNLNQMQTIVLLLLRKLYFQKSQELQDTEFIHISLGELHSEIEATGIYNERLKKTDLKNIYHFLSRYNICERIGDLNEDDTRLIIYPTINYILPIQKID
;
A
#
# COMPACT_ATOMS: atom_id res chain seq x y z
N GLY A 1 -23.78 11.20 13.42
CA GLY A 1 -23.47 12.26 12.50
C GLY A 1 -22.00 12.60 12.57
N GLU A 2 -21.25 12.20 11.58
CA GLU A 2 -19.89 12.65 11.41
C GLU A 2 -19.94 14.18 11.23
N LEU A 3 -19.34 14.89 12.17
CA LEU A 3 -19.07 16.31 12.04
C LEU A 3 -18.22 16.50 10.79
N LYS A 4 -18.82 16.96 9.69
CA LYS A 4 -18.07 17.45 8.54
C LYS A 4 -17.20 18.60 9.06
N MET A 5 -15.90 18.35 9.15
CA MET A 5 -14.93 19.35 9.55
C MET A 5 -15.00 20.52 8.59
N ASN A 6 -15.13 21.74 9.11
CA ASN A 6 -15.18 22.94 8.31
C ASN A 6 -13.86 23.11 7.56
N LYS A 7 -13.89 23.13 6.23
CA LYS A 7 -12.69 23.29 5.40
C LYS A 7 -11.96 24.61 5.66
N ASN A 8 -12.63 25.63 6.16
CA ASN A 8 -11.97 26.89 6.58
C ASN A 8 -11.06 26.67 7.80
N GLU A 9 -11.48 25.87 8.78
CA GLU A 9 -10.65 25.51 9.92
C GLU A 9 -9.48 24.62 9.52
N LEU A 10 -9.71 23.66 8.62
CA LEU A 10 -8.65 22.83 8.04
C LEU A 10 -7.59 23.69 7.36
N MET A 11 -8.02 24.65 6.53
CA MET A 11 -7.12 25.57 5.84
C MET A 11 -6.29 26.38 6.83
N LYS A 12 -6.90 26.91 7.89
CA LYS A 12 -6.22 27.68 8.92
C LYS A 12 -5.15 26.84 9.64
N ASN A 13 -5.52 25.64 10.12
CA ASN A 13 -4.63 24.75 10.83
C ASN A 13 -3.47 24.28 9.96
N MET A 14 -3.79 23.89 8.72
CA MET A 14 -2.81 23.48 7.73
C MET A 14 -1.82 24.59 7.39
N SER A 15 -2.30 25.81 7.17
CA SER A 15 -1.45 26.96 6.88
C SER A 15 -0.48 27.25 8.02
N GLN A 16 -0.94 27.21 9.26
CA GLN A 16 -0.09 27.43 10.43
C GLN A 16 1.01 26.37 10.54
N ALA A 17 0.65 25.10 10.39
CA ALA A 17 1.62 23.99 10.44
C ALA A 17 2.61 24.05 9.27
N TYR A 18 2.13 24.33 8.05
CA TYR A 18 2.98 24.43 6.88
C TYR A 18 4.01 25.56 6.99
N LEU A 19 3.60 26.73 7.47
CA LEU A 19 4.49 27.88 7.60
C LEU A 19 5.61 27.67 8.63
N LEU A 20 5.44 26.75 9.57
CA LEU A 20 6.48 26.37 10.54
C LEU A 20 7.57 25.48 9.95
N LEU A 21 7.33 24.87 8.78
CA LEU A 21 8.32 24.04 8.11
C LEU A 21 9.44 24.90 7.51
N SER A 22 10.68 24.39 7.58
CA SER A 22 11.79 24.96 6.80
C SER A 22 11.52 24.81 5.29
N GLU A 23 12.19 25.58 4.46
CA GLU A 23 12.04 25.49 2.99
C GLU A 23 12.34 24.06 2.48
N LYS A 24 13.39 23.43 3.01
CA LYS A 24 13.71 22.04 2.70
C LYS A 24 12.58 21.08 3.06
N ARG A 25 11.97 21.24 4.23
CA ARG A 25 10.86 20.39 4.68
C ARG A 25 9.58 20.65 3.89
N LYS A 26 9.35 21.85 3.41
CA LYS A 26 8.26 22.15 2.48
C LYS A 26 8.42 21.42 1.15
N GLU A 27 9.65 21.35 0.62
CA GLU A 27 9.96 20.59 -0.59
C GLU A 27 9.73 19.07 -0.35
N GLU A 28 10.17 18.53 0.78
CA GLU A 28 9.93 17.14 1.17
C GLU A 28 8.44 16.85 1.30
N PHE A 29 7.69 17.74 1.95
CA PHE A 29 6.24 17.61 2.08
C PHE A 29 5.57 17.50 0.71
N SER A 30 5.90 18.39 -0.21
CA SER A 30 5.36 18.38 -1.57
C SER A 30 5.69 17.08 -2.31
N ARG A 31 6.93 16.63 -2.26
CA ARG A 31 7.39 15.40 -2.91
C ARG A 31 6.66 14.18 -2.35
N ILE A 32 6.60 14.06 -1.03
CA ILE A 32 6.00 12.90 -0.35
C ILE A 32 4.49 12.88 -0.55
N LEU A 33 3.82 14.03 -0.47
CA LEU A 33 2.39 14.13 -0.72
C LEU A 33 2.04 13.69 -2.15
N ASN A 34 2.78 14.16 -3.15
CA ASN A 34 2.59 13.74 -4.53
C ASN A 34 2.80 12.24 -4.73
N ARG A 35 3.82 11.70 -4.07
CA ARG A 35 4.07 10.25 -4.10
C ARG A 35 2.91 9.47 -3.47
N LEU A 36 2.43 9.90 -2.32
CA LEU A 36 1.31 9.27 -1.63
C LEU A 36 0.03 9.29 -2.50
N LEU A 37 -0.25 10.41 -3.16
CA LEU A 37 -1.37 10.52 -4.10
C LEU A 37 -1.21 9.58 -5.31
N ALA A 38 0.02 9.30 -5.74
CA ALA A 38 0.29 8.43 -6.88
C ALA A 38 0.17 6.93 -6.55
N VAL A 39 0.54 6.51 -5.34
CA VAL A 39 0.63 5.09 -4.97
C VAL A 39 -0.35 4.65 -3.89
N ASN A 40 -1.04 5.55 -3.25
CA ASN A 40 -2.02 5.35 -2.18
C ASN A 40 -1.50 4.69 -0.90
N PHE A 41 -0.38 3.98 -0.95
CA PHE A 41 0.18 3.22 0.18
C PHE A 41 1.66 3.52 0.37
N ILE A 42 2.07 3.76 1.62
CA ILE A 42 3.47 3.84 2.02
C ILE A 42 3.69 2.84 3.16
N CYS A 43 4.69 1.99 3.01
CA CYS A 43 5.03 0.97 3.99
C CYS A 43 6.41 1.26 4.59
N GLY A 44 6.44 1.68 5.86
CA GLY A 44 7.67 2.04 6.57
C GLY A 44 8.63 0.88 6.79
N GLY A 45 8.18 -0.36 6.63
CA GLY A 45 9.03 -1.54 6.64
C GLY A 45 9.88 -1.69 5.38
N ARG A 46 9.46 -1.10 4.25
CA ARG A 46 10.28 -1.04 3.03
C ARG A 46 11.40 -0.03 3.19
N LYS A 47 12.59 -0.40 2.79
CA LYS A 47 13.75 0.48 2.85
C LYS A 47 13.51 1.82 2.13
N ARG A 48 12.88 1.77 0.95
CA ARG A 48 12.57 2.95 0.13
C ARG A 48 11.54 3.89 0.75
N ASP A 49 10.67 3.37 1.61
CA ASP A 49 9.57 4.12 2.20
C ASP A 49 9.85 4.59 3.62
N ARG A 50 10.94 4.13 4.21
CA ARG A 50 11.23 4.36 5.65
C ARG A 50 11.29 5.84 6.02
N GLU A 51 12.05 6.62 5.26
CA GLU A 51 12.20 8.06 5.53
C GLU A 51 10.88 8.80 5.31
N ASP A 52 10.16 8.47 4.23
CA ASP A 52 8.87 9.08 3.92
C ASP A 52 7.83 8.74 4.97
N TYR A 53 7.80 7.50 5.46
CA TYR A 53 6.93 7.07 6.55
C TYR A 53 7.16 7.91 7.82
N TYR A 54 8.41 8.08 8.22
CA TYR A 54 8.73 8.87 9.42
C TYR A 54 8.43 10.35 9.24
N PHE A 55 8.68 10.91 8.07
CA PHE A 55 8.31 12.30 7.78
C PHE A 55 6.80 12.51 7.90
N ILE A 56 5.99 11.62 7.32
CA ILE A 56 4.54 11.67 7.43
C ILE A 56 4.11 11.51 8.90
N SER A 57 4.69 10.56 9.63
CA SER A 57 4.34 10.31 11.04
C SER A 57 4.63 11.51 11.94
N GLU A 58 5.73 12.20 11.69
CA GLU A 58 6.09 13.43 12.43
C GLU A 58 5.18 14.61 12.10
N ASN A 59 4.58 14.61 10.91
CA ASN A 59 3.71 15.68 10.40
C ASN A 59 2.30 15.15 10.11
N GLU A 60 1.85 14.17 10.85
CA GLU A 60 0.59 13.44 10.60
C GLU A 60 -0.60 14.37 10.39
N GLN A 61 -0.78 15.33 11.29
CA GLN A 61 -1.93 16.23 11.23
C GLN A 61 -1.91 17.12 9.99
N LEU A 62 -0.73 17.57 9.56
CA LEU A 62 -0.59 18.38 8.35
C LEU A 62 -1.00 17.60 7.09
N PHE A 63 -0.53 16.35 6.97
CA PHE A 63 -0.92 15.47 5.85
C PHE A 63 -2.42 15.17 5.89
N LYS A 64 -2.94 14.84 7.05
CA LYS A 64 -4.37 14.55 7.24
C LYS A 64 -5.24 15.72 6.85
N ASP A 65 -4.93 16.92 7.30
CA ASP A 65 -5.69 18.12 7.01
C ASP A 65 -5.64 18.47 5.52
N PHE A 66 -4.45 18.40 4.92
CA PHE A 66 -4.27 18.68 3.50
C PHE A 66 -5.06 17.69 2.62
N LEU A 67 -4.96 16.42 2.95
CA LEU A 67 -5.67 15.37 2.22
C LEU A 67 -7.19 15.49 2.39
N MET A 68 -7.66 15.87 3.58
CA MET A 68 -9.08 16.12 3.81
C MET A 68 -9.60 17.30 2.98
N MET A 69 -8.79 18.30 2.69
CA MET A 69 -9.15 19.37 1.74
C MET A 69 -9.49 18.84 0.35
N LEU A 70 -8.87 17.72 -0.03
CA LEU A 70 -9.08 17.02 -1.28
C LEU A 70 -10.10 15.87 -1.17
N ASP A 71 -10.80 15.78 -0.05
CA ASP A 71 -11.75 14.71 0.28
C ASP A 71 -11.12 13.30 0.30
N TYR A 72 -9.84 13.23 0.71
CA TYR A 72 -9.18 11.95 1.00
C TYR A 72 -9.27 11.61 2.48
N ASP A 73 -9.56 10.36 2.75
CA ASP A 73 -9.40 9.76 4.07
C ASP A 73 -7.94 9.30 4.23
N PHE A 74 -7.38 9.55 5.42
CA PHE A 74 -5.98 9.27 5.74
C PHE A 74 -5.92 8.32 6.93
N HIS A 75 -5.16 7.24 6.76
CA HIS A 75 -4.97 6.23 7.81
C HIS A 75 -3.48 5.95 8.03
N LEU A 76 -3.09 5.96 9.31
CA LEU A 76 -1.75 5.61 9.74
C LEU A 76 -1.84 4.50 10.78
N TYR A 77 -1.31 3.33 10.46
CA TYR A 77 -1.25 2.17 11.33
C TYR A 77 0.19 1.96 11.80
N LYS A 78 0.48 2.38 13.03
CA LYS A 78 1.83 2.35 13.61
C LYS A 78 2.37 0.94 13.79
N ALA A 79 1.51 -0.02 14.16
CA ALA A 79 1.93 -1.41 14.38
C ALA A 79 2.55 -2.03 13.13
N ASP A 80 1.92 -1.81 11.98
CA ASP A 80 2.38 -2.32 10.68
C ASP A 80 3.22 -1.31 9.89
N ARG A 81 3.33 -0.09 10.39
CA ARG A 81 3.97 1.03 9.68
C ARG A 81 3.41 1.25 8.28
N VAL A 82 2.11 1.15 8.14
CA VAL A 82 1.40 1.36 6.88
C VAL A 82 0.61 2.66 6.94
N ILE A 83 0.80 3.47 5.93
CA ILE A 83 -0.01 4.66 5.66
C ILE A 83 -0.77 4.40 4.36
N TYR A 84 -2.07 4.66 4.37
CA TYR A 84 -2.84 4.63 3.13
C TYR A 84 -3.89 5.73 3.10
N ILE A 85 -4.25 6.11 1.87
CA ILE A 85 -5.28 7.09 1.58
C ILE A 85 -6.28 6.52 0.59
N HIS A 86 -7.51 6.97 0.67
CA HIS A 86 -8.50 6.75 -0.38
C HIS A 86 -9.39 7.98 -0.52
N ASN A 87 -9.84 8.24 -1.74
CA ASN A 87 -10.71 9.36 -2.02
C ASN A 87 -12.17 9.01 -1.71
N LEU A 88 -12.85 9.84 -0.92
CA LEU A 88 -14.23 9.61 -0.51
C LEU A 88 -15.23 9.68 -1.68
N ASN A 89 -14.85 10.33 -2.77
CA ASN A 89 -15.63 10.45 -4.01
C ASN A 89 -15.18 9.51 -5.12
N ASN A 90 -14.36 8.50 -4.78
CA ASN A 90 -13.81 7.51 -5.70
C ASN A 90 -12.91 8.08 -6.82
N TYR A 91 -12.43 9.32 -6.73
CA TYR A 91 -11.30 9.76 -7.52
C TYR A 91 -10.07 8.94 -7.09
N ASN A 92 -9.20 8.59 -7.99
CA ASN A 92 -8.04 7.76 -7.68
C ASN A 92 -8.41 6.37 -7.11
N HIS A 93 -9.54 5.81 -7.57
CA HIS A 93 -9.99 4.47 -7.16
C HIS A 93 -9.17 3.39 -7.87
N LEU A 94 -8.77 2.38 -7.10
CA LEU A 94 -8.04 1.24 -7.62
C LEU A 94 -9.01 0.21 -8.22
N ASN A 95 -9.09 0.16 -9.54
CA ASN A 95 -9.89 -0.84 -10.23
C ASN A 95 -9.10 -2.14 -10.37
N LEU A 96 -9.54 -3.19 -9.68
CA LEU A 96 -8.93 -4.51 -9.74
C LEU A 96 -9.65 -5.39 -10.76
N ASN A 97 -8.88 -6.04 -11.64
CA ASN A 97 -9.41 -7.13 -12.46
C ASN A 97 -9.48 -8.43 -11.64
N GLN A 98 -10.11 -9.46 -12.21
CA GLN A 98 -10.29 -10.74 -11.54
C GLN A 98 -8.96 -11.37 -11.11
N MET A 99 -7.97 -11.37 -11.97
CA MET A 99 -6.67 -11.97 -11.71
C MET A 99 -5.94 -11.25 -10.56
N GLN A 100 -5.93 -9.93 -10.57
CA GLN A 100 -5.36 -9.11 -9.49
C GLN A 100 -6.06 -9.39 -8.16
N THR A 101 -7.37 -9.46 -8.15
CA THR A 101 -8.15 -9.77 -6.93
C THR A 101 -7.81 -11.14 -6.38
N ILE A 102 -7.74 -12.16 -7.22
CA ILE A 102 -7.38 -13.52 -6.81
C ILE A 102 -5.97 -13.56 -6.23
N VAL A 103 -4.99 -12.97 -6.92
CA VAL A 103 -3.61 -12.92 -6.44
C VAL A 103 -3.51 -12.20 -5.09
N LEU A 104 -4.19 -11.07 -4.93
CA LEU A 104 -4.22 -10.35 -3.65
C LEU A 104 -4.82 -11.18 -2.52
N LEU A 105 -5.91 -11.89 -2.77
CA LEU A 105 -6.52 -12.78 -1.77
C LEU A 105 -5.58 -13.91 -1.38
N LEU A 106 -4.90 -14.52 -2.35
CA LEU A 106 -3.95 -15.60 -2.11
C LEU A 106 -2.71 -15.11 -1.36
N LEU A 107 -2.17 -13.95 -1.73
CA LEU A 107 -1.05 -13.33 -1.01
C LEU A 107 -1.43 -12.98 0.43
N ARG A 108 -2.64 -12.48 0.66
CA ARG A 108 -3.14 -12.19 2.00
C ARG A 108 -3.25 -13.45 2.84
N LYS A 109 -3.77 -14.53 2.26
CA LYS A 109 -3.82 -15.86 2.91
C LYS A 109 -2.42 -16.35 3.29
N LEU A 110 -1.49 -16.34 2.34
CA LEU A 110 -0.11 -16.76 2.56
C LEU A 110 0.60 -15.87 3.59
N TYR A 111 0.40 -14.58 3.52
CA TYR A 111 0.91 -13.64 4.51
C TYR A 111 0.44 -13.99 5.93
N PHE A 112 -0.86 -14.21 6.09
CA PHE A 112 -1.44 -14.60 7.37
C PHE A 112 -0.85 -15.92 7.89
N GLN A 113 -0.77 -16.94 7.04
CA GLN A 113 -0.21 -18.26 7.42
C GLN A 113 1.26 -18.14 7.86
N LYS A 114 2.08 -17.44 7.07
CA LYS A 114 3.50 -17.26 7.39
C LYS A 114 3.71 -16.40 8.65
N SER A 115 2.86 -15.41 8.88
CA SER A 115 2.95 -14.56 10.07
C SER A 115 2.66 -15.31 11.38
N GLN A 116 1.89 -16.39 11.32
CA GLN A 116 1.67 -17.26 12.50
C GLN A 116 2.88 -18.13 12.84
N GLU A 117 3.71 -18.44 11.86
CA GLU A 117 4.88 -19.30 12.01
C GLU A 117 6.13 -18.54 12.49
N LEU A 118 6.23 -17.25 12.17
CA LEU A 118 7.40 -16.42 12.49
C LEU A 118 7.24 -15.79 13.87
N GLN A 119 8.23 -16.01 14.73
CA GLN A 119 8.31 -15.41 16.07
C GLN A 119 9.00 -14.05 16.09
N ASP A 120 9.64 -13.62 15.01
CA ASP A 120 10.44 -12.40 14.93
C ASP A 120 10.21 -11.60 13.65
N THR A 121 10.50 -10.33 13.76
CA THR A 121 10.31 -9.17 12.89
C THR A 121 10.93 -9.23 11.48
N GLU A 122 11.26 -10.39 10.97
CA GLU A 122 11.74 -10.53 9.60
C GLU A 122 10.59 -10.40 8.60
N PHE A 123 10.93 -9.93 7.40
CA PHE A 123 9.97 -9.79 6.32
C PHE A 123 9.36 -11.15 5.96
N ILE A 124 8.05 -11.16 5.79
CA ILE A 124 7.35 -12.33 5.29
C ILE A 124 7.66 -12.50 3.82
N HIS A 125 8.12 -13.70 3.45
CA HIS A 125 8.42 -14.01 2.07
C HIS A 125 7.89 -15.39 1.70
N ILE A 126 7.56 -15.54 0.43
CA ILE A 126 7.17 -16.80 -0.20
C ILE A 126 8.03 -17.03 -1.43
N SER A 127 8.06 -18.27 -1.92
CA SER A 127 8.59 -18.52 -3.26
C SER A 127 7.54 -18.23 -4.33
N LEU A 128 7.99 -17.90 -5.52
CA LEU A 128 7.09 -17.74 -6.67
C LEU A 128 6.37 -19.05 -6.99
N GLY A 129 7.05 -20.19 -6.79
CA GLY A 129 6.45 -21.51 -6.92
C GLY A 129 5.28 -21.75 -5.97
N GLU A 130 5.37 -21.29 -4.71
CA GLU A 130 4.25 -21.34 -3.77
C GLU A 130 3.04 -20.56 -4.27
N LEU A 131 3.27 -19.35 -4.84
CA LEU A 131 2.19 -18.56 -5.41
C LEU A 131 1.55 -19.26 -6.61
N HIS A 132 2.35 -19.82 -7.52
CA HIS A 132 1.83 -20.59 -8.65
C HIS A 132 1.00 -21.78 -8.19
N SER A 133 1.45 -22.52 -7.18
CA SER A 133 0.71 -23.65 -6.62
C SER A 133 -0.63 -23.23 -6.03
N GLU A 134 -0.67 -22.11 -5.32
CA GLU A 134 -1.93 -21.57 -4.78
C GLU A 134 -2.90 -21.14 -5.88
N ILE A 135 -2.40 -20.53 -6.95
CA ILE A 135 -3.22 -20.14 -8.11
C ILE A 135 -3.79 -21.39 -8.79
N GLU A 136 -2.98 -22.41 -9.03
CA GLU A 136 -3.42 -23.69 -9.61
C GLU A 136 -4.48 -24.37 -8.73
N ALA A 137 -4.30 -24.33 -7.42
CA ALA A 137 -5.24 -24.95 -6.45
C ALA A 137 -6.63 -24.31 -6.48
N THR A 138 -6.77 -23.08 -6.96
CA THR A 138 -8.10 -22.45 -7.11
C THR A 138 -8.95 -23.13 -8.19
N GLY A 139 -8.33 -23.77 -9.17
CA GLY A 139 -9.01 -24.37 -10.32
C GLY A 139 -9.66 -23.34 -11.28
N ILE A 140 -9.43 -22.05 -11.06
CA ILE A 140 -10.00 -20.97 -11.90
C ILE A 140 -9.28 -20.88 -13.24
N TYR A 141 -7.97 -21.12 -13.25
CA TYR A 141 -7.13 -21.10 -14.43
C TYR A 141 -6.71 -22.52 -14.79
N ASN A 142 -6.90 -22.90 -16.06
CA ASN A 142 -6.57 -24.25 -16.56
C ASN A 142 -5.07 -24.44 -16.79
N GLU A 143 -4.34 -23.35 -16.92
CA GLU A 143 -2.91 -23.35 -17.20
C GLU A 143 -2.18 -22.41 -16.24
N ARG A 144 -0.88 -22.65 -16.08
CA ARG A 144 -0.01 -21.74 -15.36
C ARG A 144 -0.04 -20.33 -15.99
N LEU A 145 0.03 -19.30 -15.18
CA LEU A 145 0.05 -17.92 -15.66
C LEU A 145 1.14 -17.70 -16.70
N LYS A 146 0.76 -17.05 -17.80
CA LYS A 146 1.72 -16.62 -18.82
C LYS A 146 2.71 -15.62 -18.24
N LYS A 147 3.93 -15.61 -18.81
CA LYS A 147 4.98 -14.67 -18.38
C LYS A 147 4.54 -13.21 -18.41
N THR A 148 3.77 -12.82 -19.44
CA THR A 148 3.23 -11.46 -19.58
C THR A 148 2.26 -11.10 -18.46
N ASP A 149 1.36 -12.03 -18.10
CA ASP A 149 0.38 -11.83 -17.02
C ASP A 149 1.08 -11.72 -15.66
N LEU A 150 2.04 -12.60 -15.42
CA LEU A 150 2.84 -12.57 -14.19
C LEU A 150 3.63 -11.25 -14.06
N LYS A 151 4.24 -10.80 -15.15
CA LYS A 151 4.96 -9.52 -15.18
C LYS A 151 4.05 -8.34 -14.88
N ASN A 152 2.84 -8.33 -15.46
CA ASN A 152 1.85 -7.27 -15.23
C ASN A 152 1.34 -7.28 -13.80
N ILE A 153 1.06 -8.46 -13.24
CA ILE A 153 0.66 -8.60 -11.83
C ILE A 153 1.78 -8.13 -10.91
N TYR A 154 3.01 -8.55 -11.14
CA TYR A 154 4.13 -8.13 -10.32
C TYR A 154 4.34 -6.61 -10.38
N HIS A 155 4.23 -6.00 -11.56
CA HIS A 155 4.31 -4.56 -11.73
C HIS A 155 3.25 -3.83 -10.87
N PHE A 156 2.03 -4.34 -10.88
CA PHE A 156 0.95 -3.84 -10.03
C PHE A 156 1.29 -3.97 -8.54
N LEU A 157 1.72 -5.14 -8.10
CA LEU A 157 2.06 -5.40 -6.70
C LEU A 157 3.21 -4.51 -6.21
N SER A 158 4.22 -4.33 -7.03
CA SER A 158 5.37 -3.49 -6.73
C SER A 158 5.00 -2.01 -6.67
N ARG A 159 4.18 -1.55 -7.61
CA ARG A 159 3.73 -0.15 -7.66
C ARG A 159 3.02 0.29 -6.39
N TYR A 160 2.16 -0.56 -5.84
CA TYR A 160 1.38 -0.26 -4.65
C TYR A 160 2.03 -0.72 -3.35
N ASN A 161 3.32 -0.99 -3.37
CA ASN A 161 4.11 -1.37 -2.20
C ASN A 161 3.61 -2.61 -1.47
N ILE A 162 3.06 -3.55 -2.23
CA ILE A 162 2.51 -4.81 -1.71
C ILE A 162 3.59 -5.89 -1.66
N CYS A 163 4.42 -5.96 -2.70
CA CYS A 163 5.38 -7.04 -2.88
C CYS A 163 6.64 -6.56 -3.59
N GLU A 164 7.77 -7.18 -3.27
CA GLU A 164 9.04 -7.05 -4.00
C GLU A 164 9.63 -8.42 -4.28
N ARG A 165 10.28 -8.58 -5.43
CA ARG A 165 10.96 -9.81 -5.80
C ARG A 165 12.45 -9.75 -5.51
N ILE A 166 12.99 -10.91 -5.18
CA ILE A 166 14.43 -11.17 -5.15
C ILE A 166 14.67 -12.34 -6.08
N GLY A 167 15.12 -12.08 -7.29
CA GLY A 167 15.34 -13.06 -8.35
C GLY A 167 14.51 -12.77 -9.60
N ASP A 168 14.53 -13.72 -10.53
CA ASP A 168 13.86 -13.63 -11.83
C ASP A 168 12.43 -14.20 -11.74
N LEU A 169 11.46 -13.54 -12.39
CA LEU A 169 10.08 -14.02 -12.47
C LEU A 169 9.91 -15.30 -13.28
N ASN A 170 10.94 -15.76 -13.97
CA ASN A 170 10.94 -17.04 -14.70
C ASN A 170 11.32 -18.24 -13.82
N GLU A 171 11.78 -18.01 -12.60
CA GLU A 171 12.28 -19.05 -11.72
C GLU A 171 11.37 -19.24 -10.49
N ASP A 172 11.01 -20.49 -10.19
CA ASP A 172 10.08 -20.81 -9.10
C ASP A 172 10.68 -20.57 -7.70
N ASP A 173 12.00 -20.56 -7.57
CA ASP A 173 12.70 -20.29 -6.32
C ASP A 173 12.89 -18.79 -6.03
N THR A 174 12.50 -17.92 -6.96
CA THR A 174 12.45 -16.47 -6.73
C THR A 174 11.62 -16.17 -5.50
N ARG A 175 12.18 -15.33 -4.62
CA ARG A 175 11.49 -14.89 -3.41
C ARG A 175 10.63 -13.67 -3.67
N LEU A 176 9.44 -13.70 -3.14
CA LEU A 176 8.53 -12.56 -3.07
C LEU A 176 8.42 -12.11 -1.62
N ILE A 177 8.89 -10.91 -1.33
CA ILE A 177 8.68 -10.26 -0.02
C ILE A 177 7.29 -9.64 -0.04
N ILE A 178 6.44 -10.05 0.90
CA ILE A 178 5.07 -9.51 1.03
C ILE A 178 5.08 -8.50 2.17
N TYR A 179 4.65 -7.27 1.90
CA TYR A 179 4.56 -6.22 2.91
C TYR A 179 3.20 -6.20 3.59
N PRO A 180 3.10 -5.64 4.82
CA PRO A 180 1.84 -5.51 5.54
C PRO A 180 0.75 -4.73 4.80
N THR A 181 1.10 -3.99 3.77
CA THR A 181 0.17 -3.32 2.84
C THR A 181 -0.92 -4.26 2.34
N ILE A 182 -0.61 -5.56 2.20
CA ILE A 182 -1.57 -6.59 1.75
C ILE A 182 -2.82 -6.66 2.65
N ASN A 183 -2.71 -6.31 3.92
CA ASN A 183 -3.81 -6.33 4.86
C ASN A 183 -4.79 -5.16 4.69
N TYR A 184 -4.39 -4.12 3.96
CA TYR A 184 -5.13 -2.87 3.87
C TYR A 184 -5.71 -2.59 2.48
N ILE A 185 -5.22 -3.25 1.44
CA ILE A 185 -5.63 -2.96 0.07
C ILE A 185 -7.04 -3.46 -0.27
N LEU A 186 -7.46 -4.62 0.24
CA LEU A 186 -8.76 -5.23 -0.06
C LEU A 186 -9.94 -4.64 0.72
N PRO A 187 -9.82 -4.29 2.01
CA PRO A 187 -10.93 -3.72 2.79
C PRO A 187 -11.43 -2.37 2.28
N ILE A 188 -10.61 -1.64 1.52
CA ILE A 188 -10.96 -0.33 0.96
C ILE A 188 -11.94 -0.48 -0.20
N GLN A 189 -11.95 -1.65 -0.83
CA GLN A 189 -12.86 -1.97 -1.92
C GLN A 189 -14.02 -2.79 -1.37
N LYS A 190 -15.21 -2.19 -1.34
CA LYS A 190 -16.43 -2.98 -1.14
C LYS A 190 -16.51 -3.94 -2.32
N ILE A 191 -16.45 -5.23 -2.01
CA ILE A 191 -16.80 -6.26 -2.96
C ILE A 191 -18.34 -6.20 -3.02
N ASP A 192 -18.84 -5.53 -4.06
CA ASP A 192 -20.27 -5.57 -4.41
C ASP A 192 -20.61 -6.95 -4.99
#